data_8ffd1f7d1ece3c9be7c33a0c95d82c4f
#
_entry.id   8ffd1f7d1ece3c9be7c33a0c95d82c4f
#
_cell.length_a   1.000
_cell.length_b   1.000
_cell.length_c   1.000
_cell.angle_alpha   90.00
_cell.angle_beta   90.00
_cell.angle_gamma   90.00
#
_symmetry.space_group_name_H-M   'P 1'
#
loop_
_entity.id
_entity.type
_entity.pdbx_description
1 polymer ?
#
loop_
_entity_poly.entity_id
_entity_poly.type
_entity_poly.pdbx_seq_one_letter_code
_entity_poly.pdbx_strand_id
1 'polypeptide(L)'
;MMRDNVTAIEAILSDGSTARFGDVASTLPSGLLKELYPRLLAMGETHGADILDGFPKVLRRVGGYNVDALIPDAMAMRPGGAAGEGINLSHLLVGSEGTLAYSTAIELKLWPLPAKKIMGICHFPTF
;
A
#
# COMPACT_ATOMS: atom_id res chain seq x y z
N MET A 1 -2.59 -9.15 -0.85
CA MET A 1 -1.25 -9.20 -0.17
C MET A 1 -1.37 -8.55 1.20
N MET A 2 -0.32 -8.58 2.06
CA MET A 2 -0.36 -7.90 3.37
C MET A 2 -0.67 -6.41 3.21
N ARG A 3 -0.06 -5.74 2.23
CA ARG A 3 -0.32 -4.33 1.93
C ARG A 3 -1.81 -4.02 1.79
N ASP A 4 -2.56 -4.87 1.12
CA ASP A 4 -3.97 -4.66 0.82
C ASP A 4 -4.88 -4.78 2.08
N ASN A 5 -4.32 -5.29 3.17
CA ASN A 5 -5.00 -5.38 4.46
C ASN A 5 -4.57 -4.29 5.44
N VAL A 6 -3.55 -3.48 5.12
CA VAL A 6 -3.13 -2.36 5.96
C VAL A 6 -4.05 -1.17 5.68
N THR A 7 -4.79 -0.73 6.68
CA THR A 7 -5.71 0.40 6.56
C THR A 7 -5.07 1.71 7.00
N ALA A 8 -4.19 1.67 8.01
CA ALA A 8 -3.42 2.82 8.45
C ALA A 8 -2.15 2.41 9.19
N ILE A 9 -1.19 3.32 9.24
CA ILE A 9 0.05 3.19 10.02
C ILE A 9 0.30 4.49 10.77
N GLU A 10 0.54 4.40 12.08
CA GLU A 10 1.14 5.49 12.86
C GLU A 10 2.64 5.33 12.84
N ALA A 11 3.35 6.41 12.55
CA ALA A 11 4.79 6.36 12.38
C ALA A 11 5.50 7.63 12.86
N ILE A 12 6.78 7.46 13.23
CA ILE A 12 7.71 8.54 13.54
C ILE A 12 8.54 8.79 12.28
N LEU A 13 8.57 10.05 11.86
CA LEU A 13 9.32 10.53 10.70
C LEU A 13 10.75 10.92 11.07
N SER A 14 11.58 11.21 10.07
CA SER A 14 13.01 11.52 10.24
C SER A 14 13.30 12.78 11.07
N ASP A 15 12.33 13.69 11.17
CA ASP A 15 12.41 14.90 12.00
C ASP A 15 11.92 14.67 13.45
N GLY A 16 11.53 13.42 13.79
CA GLY A 16 10.97 13.05 15.09
C GLY A 16 9.48 13.35 15.24
N SER A 17 8.82 13.94 14.23
CA SER A 17 7.37 14.15 14.27
C SER A 17 6.62 12.84 14.09
N THR A 18 5.42 12.77 14.67
CA THR A 18 4.51 11.64 14.50
C THR A 18 3.44 11.97 13.46
N ALA A 19 3.13 11.00 12.61
CA ALA A 19 2.07 11.15 11.63
C ALA A 19 1.30 9.84 11.45
N ARG A 20 0.02 9.96 11.07
CA ARG A 20 -0.80 8.85 10.65
C ARG A 20 -0.85 8.81 9.13
N PHE A 21 -0.48 7.68 8.57
CA PHE A 21 -0.60 7.34 7.16
C PHE A 21 -1.83 6.48 6.96
N GLY A 22 -2.72 6.88 6.11
CA GLY A 22 -3.98 6.17 5.85
C GLY A 22 -4.62 6.66 4.55
N ASP A 23 -5.91 6.42 4.42
CA ASP A 23 -6.70 6.90 3.30
C ASP A 23 -6.70 8.44 3.27
N VAL A 24 -6.33 8.98 2.12
CA VAL A 24 -6.19 10.42 1.85
C VAL A 24 -7.50 11.18 2.07
N ALA A 25 -8.64 10.57 1.79
CA ALA A 25 -9.95 11.21 1.97
C ALA A 25 -10.34 11.40 3.45
N SER A 26 -9.80 10.58 4.35
CA SER A 26 -10.18 10.55 5.76
C SER A 26 -9.07 10.91 6.75
N THR A 27 -7.81 10.92 6.31
CA THR A 27 -6.65 11.15 7.19
C THR A 27 -6.10 12.56 7.02
N LEU A 28 -6.10 13.33 8.10
CA LEU A 28 -5.48 14.65 8.11
C LEU A 28 -3.97 14.52 8.35
N PRO A 29 -3.11 15.04 7.45
CA PRO A 29 -1.67 14.98 7.61
C PRO A 29 -1.20 15.89 8.75
N SER A 30 -0.19 15.43 9.52
CA SER A 30 0.43 16.16 10.62
C SER A 30 1.96 16.13 10.52
N GLY A 31 2.65 16.98 11.28
CA GLY A 31 4.11 17.05 11.30
C GLY A 31 4.71 17.23 9.91
N LEU A 32 5.85 16.59 9.64
CA LEU A 32 6.52 16.60 8.34
C LEU A 32 5.63 16.08 7.21
N LEU A 33 4.72 15.12 7.51
CA LEU A 33 3.81 14.60 6.51
C LEU A 33 2.93 15.70 5.90
N LYS A 34 2.55 16.74 6.66
CA LYS A 34 1.78 17.86 6.14
C LYS A 34 2.49 18.60 5.01
N GLU A 35 3.81 18.70 5.06
CA GLU A 35 4.62 19.32 4.02
C GLU A 35 4.83 18.38 2.83
N LEU A 36 5.02 17.10 3.09
CA LEU A 36 5.25 16.09 2.06
C LEU A 36 3.98 15.72 1.30
N TYR A 37 2.82 15.83 1.95
CA TYR A 37 1.54 15.38 1.42
C TYR A 37 1.21 15.92 0.01
N PRO A 38 1.22 17.25 -0.24
CA PRO A 38 0.92 17.76 -1.58
C PRO A 38 1.95 17.31 -2.62
N ARG A 39 3.22 17.13 -2.22
CA ARG A 39 4.29 16.67 -3.11
C ARG A 39 4.12 15.20 -3.48
N LEU A 40 3.66 14.36 -2.55
CA LEU A 40 3.38 12.95 -2.80
C LEU A 40 2.20 12.80 -3.78
N LEU A 41 1.12 13.56 -3.57
CA LEU A 41 -0.02 13.52 -4.49
C LEU A 41 0.36 14.02 -5.88
N ALA A 42 1.07 15.15 -5.97
CA ALA A 42 1.55 15.68 -7.24
C ALA A 42 2.48 14.70 -7.99
N MET A 43 3.28 13.90 -7.27
CA MET A 43 4.09 12.84 -7.88
C MET A 43 3.21 11.79 -8.57
N GLY A 44 2.14 11.34 -7.92
CA GLY A 44 1.18 10.40 -8.51
C GLY A 44 0.49 10.97 -9.74
N GLU A 45 0.08 12.23 -9.69
CA GLU A 45 -0.56 12.92 -10.83
C GLU A 45 0.40 13.13 -12.01
N THR A 46 1.61 13.61 -11.74
CA THR A 46 2.58 13.99 -12.79
C THR A 46 3.23 12.78 -13.44
N HIS A 47 3.58 11.75 -12.64
CA HIS A 47 4.33 10.58 -13.10
C HIS A 47 3.51 9.30 -13.14
N GLY A 48 2.18 9.39 -13.02
CA GLY A 48 1.31 8.22 -12.93
C GLY A 48 1.45 7.25 -14.09
N ALA A 49 1.52 7.77 -15.33
CA ALA A 49 1.67 6.94 -16.52
C ALA A 49 3.01 6.19 -16.52
N ASP A 50 4.11 6.87 -16.23
CA ASP A 50 5.46 6.28 -16.18
C ASP A 50 5.57 5.22 -15.07
N ILE A 51 4.96 5.51 -13.90
CA ILE A 51 4.90 4.57 -12.78
C ILE A 51 4.15 3.31 -13.20
N LEU A 52 2.96 3.44 -13.81
CA LEU A 52 2.15 2.29 -14.22
C LEU A 52 2.81 1.46 -15.32
N ASP A 53 3.55 2.08 -16.23
CA ASP A 53 4.28 1.39 -17.30
C ASP A 53 5.53 0.69 -16.74
N GLY A 54 6.29 1.35 -15.86
CA GLY A 54 7.52 0.82 -15.28
C GLY A 54 7.32 -0.27 -14.23
N PHE A 55 6.13 -0.39 -13.63
CA PHE A 55 5.87 -1.39 -12.60
C PHE A 55 5.53 -2.76 -13.19
N PRO A 56 6.17 -3.85 -12.68
CA PRO A 56 5.89 -5.20 -13.15
C PRO A 56 4.41 -5.59 -12.94
N LYS A 57 3.77 -6.07 -14.00
CA LYS A 57 2.36 -6.55 -13.98
C LYS A 57 2.29 -8.00 -13.49
N VAL A 58 2.74 -8.23 -12.26
CA VAL A 58 2.78 -9.55 -11.61
C VAL A 58 1.80 -9.63 -10.44
N LEU A 59 1.35 -10.84 -10.13
CA LEU A 59 0.42 -11.08 -9.02
C LEU A 59 1.01 -10.68 -7.66
N ARG A 60 2.31 -10.85 -7.47
CA ARG A 60 3.02 -10.50 -6.23
C ARG A 60 4.26 -9.68 -6.54
N ARG A 61 4.41 -8.58 -5.85
CA ARG A 61 5.61 -7.75 -5.84
C ARG A 61 5.94 -7.41 -4.39
N VAL A 62 7.17 -7.63 -3.99
CA VAL A 62 7.64 -7.45 -2.61
C VAL A 62 8.88 -6.56 -2.51
N GLY A 63 9.54 -6.24 -3.62
CA GLY A 63 10.72 -5.37 -3.63
C GLY A 63 10.40 -3.92 -4.00
N GLY A 64 11.13 -2.98 -3.42
CA GLY A 64 11.05 -1.55 -3.70
C GLY A 64 9.86 -0.85 -3.06
N TYR A 65 9.85 0.48 -3.16
CA TYR A 65 8.77 1.32 -2.64
C TYR A 65 7.51 1.20 -3.50
N ASN A 66 6.37 1.20 -2.83
CA ASN A 66 5.07 1.13 -3.49
C ASN A 66 4.59 2.50 -3.97
N VAL A 67 5.35 3.17 -4.83
CA VAL A 67 4.97 4.50 -5.35
C VAL A 67 3.70 4.45 -6.23
N ASP A 68 3.35 3.28 -6.75
CA ASP A 68 2.07 3.04 -7.41
C ASP A 68 0.86 3.25 -6.49
N ALA A 69 1.05 3.23 -5.17
CA ALA A 69 0.01 3.58 -4.20
C ALA A 69 -0.40 5.07 -4.23
N LEU A 70 0.36 5.93 -4.90
CA LEU A 70 0.02 7.34 -5.11
C LEU A 70 -0.94 7.56 -6.28
N ILE A 71 -1.28 6.51 -7.02
CA ILE A 71 -2.18 6.59 -8.17
C ILE A 71 -3.56 6.09 -7.75
N PRO A 72 -4.64 6.89 -7.92
CA PRO A 72 -5.99 6.42 -7.69
C PRO A 72 -6.25 5.14 -8.49
N ASP A 73 -6.95 4.19 -7.89
CA ASP A 73 -7.32 2.92 -8.52
C ASP A 73 -6.16 2.05 -9.05
N ALA A 74 -4.90 2.37 -8.74
CA ALA A 74 -3.77 1.51 -9.12
C ALA A 74 -3.91 0.08 -8.57
N MET A 75 -4.63 -0.10 -7.48
CA MET A 75 -4.97 -1.41 -6.92
C MET A 75 -5.93 -2.20 -7.83
N ALA A 76 -6.88 -1.52 -8.47
CA ALA A 76 -7.81 -2.16 -9.42
C ALA A 76 -7.11 -2.69 -10.68
N MET A 77 -5.97 -2.12 -11.04
CA MET A 77 -5.18 -2.53 -12.21
C MET A 77 -4.37 -3.80 -11.95
N ARG A 78 -4.37 -4.32 -10.71
CA ARG A 78 -3.69 -5.57 -10.35
C ARG A 78 -4.62 -6.75 -10.45
N PRO A 79 -4.12 -7.94 -10.79
CA PRO A 79 -4.91 -9.16 -10.73
C PRO A 79 -5.50 -9.36 -9.32
N GLY A 80 -6.84 -9.37 -9.21
CA GLY A 80 -7.54 -9.51 -7.92
C GLY A 80 -7.63 -8.24 -7.07
N GLY A 81 -7.27 -7.07 -7.60
CA GLY A 81 -7.47 -5.77 -6.94
C GLY A 81 -8.94 -5.33 -6.94
N ALA A 82 -9.34 -4.57 -5.93
CA ALA A 82 -10.66 -3.97 -5.85
C ALA A 82 -10.70 -2.62 -6.57
N ALA A 83 -11.76 -2.37 -7.32
CA ALA A 83 -12.00 -1.08 -7.95
C ALA A 83 -12.58 -0.07 -6.93
N GLY A 84 -12.29 1.23 -7.10
CA GLY A 84 -12.87 2.31 -6.30
C GLY A 84 -12.16 2.57 -4.97
N GLU A 85 -10.98 1.98 -4.74
CA GLU A 85 -10.14 2.35 -3.62
C GLU A 85 -9.36 3.63 -3.94
N GLY A 86 -9.49 4.64 -3.08
CA GLY A 86 -8.72 5.88 -3.16
C GLY A 86 -7.22 5.67 -2.85
N ILE A 87 -6.49 6.77 -2.76
CA ILE A 87 -5.07 6.74 -2.36
C ILE A 87 -4.98 6.47 -0.86
N ASN A 88 -4.24 5.43 -0.47
CA ASN A 88 -3.91 5.15 0.91
C ASN A 88 -2.38 5.24 1.12
N LEU A 89 -1.94 6.27 1.83
CA LEU A 89 -0.52 6.55 2.06
C LEU A 89 0.17 5.50 2.95
N SER A 90 -0.56 4.71 3.73
CA SER A 90 0.05 3.62 4.50
C SER A 90 0.75 2.60 3.60
N HIS A 91 0.27 2.44 2.38
CA HIS A 91 0.84 1.51 1.40
C HIS A 91 2.27 1.89 0.96
N LEU A 92 2.68 3.16 1.08
CA LEU A 92 4.07 3.58 0.85
C LEU A 92 5.01 3.02 1.91
N LEU A 93 4.55 2.94 3.16
CA LEU A 93 5.37 2.44 4.26
C LEU A 93 5.47 0.92 4.27
N VAL A 94 4.48 0.21 3.73
CA VAL A 94 4.52 -1.25 3.62
C VAL A 94 5.59 -1.67 2.63
N GLY A 95 6.57 -2.44 3.10
CA GLY A 95 7.72 -2.87 2.29
C GLY A 95 8.85 -1.85 2.21
N SER A 96 8.79 -0.73 2.96
CA SER A 96 9.88 0.24 3.05
C SER A 96 11.02 -0.19 3.98
N GLU A 97 10.83 -1.26 4.73
CA GLU A 97 11.84 -1.85 5.65
C GLU A 97 12.39 -0.82 6.66
N GLY A 98 11.54 0.12 7.11
CA GLY A 98 11.92 1.17 8.06
C GLY A 98 12.74 2.32 7.47
N THR A 99 12.98 2.35 6.16
CA THR A 99 13.79 3.40 5.52
C THR A 99 13.05 4.73 5.34
N LEU A 100 11.72 4.72 5.34
CA LEU A 100 10.89 5.93 5.18
C LEU A 100 10.39 6.48 6.52
N ALA A 101 10.05 5.60 7.45
CA ALA A 101 9.54 5.96 8.77
C ALA A 101 9.63 4.77 9.74
N TYR A 102 9.58 5.04 11.04
CA TYR A 102 9.49 4.01 12.06
C TYR A 102 8.01 3.80 12.45
N SER A 103 7.44 2.66 12.11
CA SER A 103 6.04 2.33 12.42
C SER A 103 5.87 2.02 13.91
N THR A 104 4.96 2.74 14.58
CA THR A 104 4.62 2.55 16.00
C THR A 104 3.34 1.75 16.20
N ALA A 105 2.39 1.88 15.27
CA ALA A 105 1.16 1.11 15.27
C ALA A 105 0.71 0.83 13.83
N ILE A 106 0.10 -0.33 13.59
CA ILE A 106 -0.40 -0.74 12.28
C ILE A 106 -1.84 -1.23 12.45
N GLU A 107 -2.75 -0.63 11.70
CA GLU A 107 -4.14 -1.08 11.62
C GLU A 107 -4.33 -2.03 10.44
N LEU A 108 -4.96 -3.15 10.70
CA LEU A 108 -5.16 -4.21 9.72
C LEU A 108 -6.64 -4.56 9.58
N LYS A 109 -7.08 -4.73 8.34
CA LYS A 109 -8.33 -5.41 8.03
C LYS A 109 -8.13 -6.90 8.24
N LEU A 110 -8.91 -7.48 9.14
CA LEU A 110 -8.87 -8.91 9.44
C LEU A 110 -9.98 -9.64 8.69
N TRP A 111 -9.70 -10.89 8.33
CA TRP A 111 -10.66 -11.79 7.72
C TRP A 111 -11.09 -12.85 8.74
N PRO A 112 -12.36 -13.27 8.74
CA PRO A 112 -12.80 -14.34 9.61
C PRO A 112 -12.06 -15.64 9.28
N LEU A 113 -11.74 -16.42 10.30
CA LEU A 113 -11.17 -17.75 10.09
C LEU A 113 -12.20 -18.64 9.38
N PRO A 114 -11.80 -19.38 8.33
CA PRO A 114 -12.69 -20.33 7.70
C PRO A 114 -13.10 -21.43 8.69
N ALA A 115 -14.40 -21.71 8.79
CA ALA A 115 -14.93 -22.71 9.70
C ALA A 115 -14.43 -24.14 9.38
N LYS A 116 -14.10 -24.38 8.12
CA LYS A 116 -13.54 -25.66 7.64
C LYS A 116 -12.41 -25.39 6.66
N LYS A 117 -11.38 -26.24 6.67
CA LYS A 117 -10.27 -26.21 5.71
C LYS A 117 -10.16 -27.57 5.05
N ILE A 118 -10.01 -27.59 3.74
CA ILE A 118 -9.80 -28.80 2.94
C ILE A 118 -8.50 -28.61 2.17
N MET A 119 -7.67 -29.64 2.14
CA MET A 119 -6.48 -29.68 1.31
C MET A 119 -6.76 -30.57 0.10
N GLY A 120 -6.58 -30.03 -1.10
CA GLY A 120 -6.61 -30.79 -2.35
C GLY A 120 -5.19 -30.93 -2.91
N ILE A 121 -4.81 -32.13 -3.31
CA ILE A 121 -3.55 -32.39 -4.02
C ILE A 121 -3.92 -32.79 -5.44
N CYS A 122 -3.52 -31.97 -6.42
CA CYS A 122 -3.75 -32.23 -7.83
C CYS A 122 -2.44 -32.62 -8.50
N HIS A 123 -2.45 -33.72 -9.25
CA HIS A 123 -1.31 -34.16 -10.06
C HIS A 123 -1.61 -33.87 -11.52
N PHE A 124 -0.70 -33.18 -12.19
CA PHE A 124 -0.78 -32.88 -13.62
C PHE A 124 0.35 -33.61 -14.35
N PRO A 125 0.09 -34.23 -15.51
CA PRO A 125 1.11 -34.95 -16.27
C PRO A 125 2.14 -34.00 -16.92
N THR A 126 1.78 -32.74 -17.11
CA THR A 126 2.65 -31.68 -17.67
C THR A 126 2.35 -30.34 -17.00
N PHE A 127 3.29 -29.41 -17.06
CA PHE A 127 3.10 -27.99 -16.70
C PHE A 127 2.54 -27.23 -17.89
#